data_2b4a69860a85f45a4f6eeb06ed58a0ac
#
_entry.id   2b4a69860a85f45a4f6eeb06ed58a0ac
#
_cell.length_a   1.000
_cell.length_b   1.000
_cell.length_c   1.000
_cell.angle_alpha   90.00
_cell.angle_beta   90.00
_cell.angle_gamma   90.00
#
_symmetry.space_group_name_H-M   'P 1'
#
loop_
_entity.id
_entity.type
_entity.pdbx_description
1 polymer ?
#
loop_
_entity_poly.entity_id
_entity_poly.type
_entity_poly.pdbx_seq_one_letter_code
_entity_poly.pdbx_strand_id
1 'polypeptide(L)'
;VRHPLVRRLAAHCGAAVLITGLLTAAAPAASAAGTTTDLGATDSYTADLAVGAGRVFVPAGDRIIVADTGGNLTGNVVTGLSGVRELAVNADETRLYAALSGSNEVAEIDTASLAVTRRIDLPAYPCPSTLALLGERLWVGHGCDTGPGGVVGLDLSASAPAPVAVGGEHPHAPVLAAAGDTLVVGRTGLDHADMLVYDIGGGSPEPRGTIDGKKWRMHHLRDLALTADGTTLFSAADAPGHFTRYDTRTLAATGTYGDGWDGYASAVALGSGGAYVAAGRQWGSADLTLYDAATGTEMFAADQPDAELLPDGLAFSGPDVFVLLRSSTDRLLLWRVTGVALPASRLTVTAPADAYLGSPVTVEGRLTRADGEALGLKPLTVIQYLPGWTKSPITGVTTRQDGTFTFQDTPVFELPPYIGEVIYWVFWDGDDSHRRSSASATVTVRHRSTLTLDGPQSGVVGTAMELTGALTADGGPPSPGANLTVRRSVSVGDLVGKSVKLPPVTVNADGSYTFTDTPAVAGRYSYLVSWSGDGFAGPAEAGHQIMVQ
;
A
#
# COMPACT_ATOMS: atom_id res chain seq x y z
N VAL A 1 23.95 -6.47 -23.12
CA VAL A 1 24.92 -5.37 -23.11
C VAL A 1 24.40 -4.32 -22.15
N ARG A 2 25.03 -4.21 -20.97
CA ARG A 2 24.65 -3.28 -19.91
C ARG A 2 25.15 -1.88 -20.24
N HIS A 3 24.27 -0.86 -20.21
CA HIS A 3 24.66 0.55 -20.19
C HIS A 3 24.43 1.15 -18.79
N PRO A 4 25.39 1.88 -18.23
CA PRO A 4 25.21 2.59 -16.96
C PRO A 4 24.55 3.95 -17.18
N LEU A 5 23.50 4.26 -16.44
CA LEU A 5 22.83 5.55 -16.37
C LEU A 5 23.60 6.53 -15.49
N VAL A 6 24.10 7.58 -16.12
CA VAL A 6 24.75 8.73 -15.47
C VAL A 6 23.66 9.68 -14.93
N ARG A 7 23.62 9.86 -13.61
CA ARG A 7 22.80 10.90 -12.97
C ARG A 7 23.43 12.27 -13.16
N ARG A 8 22.73 13.20 -13.81
CA ARG A 8 23.06 14.64 -13.81
C ARG A 8 22.30 15.34 -12.67
N LEU A 9 23.04 15.90 -11.72
CA LEU A 9 22.55 16.90 -10.78
C LEU A 9 22.35 18.23 -11.51
N ALA A 10 21.16 18.80 -11.46
CA ALA A 10 20.91 20.20 -11.79
C ALA A 10 20.49 20.92 -10.51
N ALA A 11 21.34 21.84 -10.04
CA ALA A 11 21.02 22.77 -8.97
C ALA A 11 20.22 23.94 -9.54
N HIS A 12 19.05 24.24 -8.97
CA HIS A 12 18.35 25.52 -9.18
C HIS A 12 17.96 26.08 -7.82
N CYS A 13 18.53 27.24 -7.50
CA CYS A 13 18.06 28.13 -6.45
C CYS A 13 16.75 28.82 -6.89
N GLY A 14 15.77 28.91 -6.00
CA GLY A 14 14.57 29.74 -6.24
C GLY A 14 13.55 29.64 -5.14
N ALA A 15 13.48 30.71 -4.35
CA ALA A 15 12.32 31.29 -3.62
C ALA A 15 11.39 30.35 -2.82
N ALA A 16 11.45 30.51 -1.50
CA ALA A 16 10.53 29.94 -0.53
C ALA A 16 9.13 30.57 -0.66
N VAL A 17 8.14 29.75 -1.02
CA VAL A 17 6.73 30.01 -0.78
C VAL A 17 6.30 29.01 0.31
N LEU A 18 5.93 29.52 1.48
CA LEU A 18 5.32 28.73 2.56
C LEU A 18 3.93 28.28 2.11
N ILE A 19 3.85 27.07 1.60
CA ILE A 19 2.59 26.32 1.49
C ILE A 19 2.64 25.29 2.61
N THR A 20 1.81 25.45 3.62
CA THR A 20 1.49 24.43 4.62
C THR A 20 0.70 23.32 3.92
N GLY A 21 1.39 22.47 3.17
CA GLY A 21 0.88 21.21 2.66
C GLY A 21 1.15 20.14 3.72
N LEU A 22 0.10 19.45 4.18
CA LEU A 22 0.26 18.17 4.84
C LEU A 22 1.08 17.24 3.89
N LEU A 23 2.35 17.12 4.14
CA LEU A 23 3.15 16.02 3.62
C LEU A 23 2.67 14.76 4.37
N THR A 24 1.73 14.04 3.77
CA THR A 24 1.60 12.62 4.07
C THR A 24 2.88 11.97 3.56
N ALA A 25 3.86 11.79 4.44
CA ALA A 25 4.97 10.93 4.14
C ALA A 25 4.38 9.55 3.82
N ALA A 26 4.54 9.10 2.58
CA ALA A 26 4.23 7.72 2.24
C ALA A 26 5.07 6.84 3.17
N ALA A 27 4.40 6.02 3.96
CA ALA A 27 5.09 5.03 4.78
C ALA A 27 5.96 4.18 3.82
N PRO A 28 7.21 3.85 4.21
CA PRO A 28 7.99 2.92 3.43
C PRO A 28 7.17 1.65 3.24
N ALA A 29 7.13 1.13 2.01
CA ALA A 29 6.46 -0.13 1.71
C ALA A 29 6.93 -1.16 2.73
N ALA A 30 6.03 -1.59 3.60
CA ALA A 30 6.38 -2.58 4.60
C ALA A 30 6.71 -3.86 3.82
N SER A 31 7.86 -4.46 4.10
CA SER A 31 8.19 -5.80 3.59
C SER A 31 6.96 -6.69 3.72
N ALA A 32 6.47 -7.22 2.61
CA ALA A 32 5.27 -8.04 2.61
C ALA A 32 5.48 -9.21 3.57
N ALA A 33 4.58 -9.34 4.56
CA ALA A 33 4.55 -10.54 5.37
C ALA A 33 4.07 -11.68 4.45
N GLY A 34 4.99 -12.50 4.00
CA GLY A 34 4.72 -13.59 3.08
C GLY A 34 5.77 -14.67 3.22
N THR A 35 5.43 -15.89 2.83
CA THR A 35 6.35 -17.02 2.76
C THR A 35 6.52 -17.43 1.30
N THR A 36 7.77 -17.65 0.90
CA THR A 36 8.09 -18.13 -0.44
C THR A 36 8.56 -19.58 -0.34
N THR A 37 7.91 -20.45 -1.11
CA THR A 37 8.24 -21.89 -1.18
C THR A 37 8.80 -22.20 -2.56
N ASP A 38 9.95 -22.84 -2.59
CA ASP A 38 10.60 -23.32 -3.80
C ASP A 38 9.97 -24.65 -4.26
N LEU A 39 9.36 -24.63 -5.44
CA LEU A 39 8.67 -25.76 -6.05
C LEU A 39 9.56 -26.61 -6.96
N GLY A 40 10.80 -26.17 -7.22
CA GLY A 40 11.75 -26.89 -8.06
C GLY A 40 12.15 -26.13 -9.32
N ALA A 41 12.98 -26.75 -10.15
CA ALA A 41 13.39 -26.18 -11.43
C ALA A 41 12.23 -26.13 -12.42
N THR A 42 12.19 -25.07 -13.23
CA THR A 42 11.22 -24.89 -14.32
C THR A 42 11.88 -24.27 -15.54
N ASP A 43 11.43 -24.69 -16.71
CA ASP A 43 11.70 -24.06 -18.00
C ASP A 43 10.48 -23.30 -18.54
N SER A 44 9.36 -23.34 -17.81
CA SER A 44 8.12 -22.66 -18.20
C SER A 44 8.20 -21.16 -17.97
N TYR A 45 7.68 -20.40 -18.91
CA TYR A 45 7.45 -18.94 -18.83
C TYR A 45 5.98 -18.59 -18.62
N THR A 46 5.12 -19.59 -18.57
CA THR A 46 3.69 -19.44 -18.28
C THR A 46 3.32 -20.53 -17.29
N ALA A 47 2.62 -20.18 -16.25
CA ALA A 47 2.05 -21.13 -15.32
C ALA A 47 0.87 -20.49 -14.61
N ASP A 48 -0.20 -21.22 -14.53
CA ASP A 48 -1.39 -20.92 -13.78
C ASP A 48 -1.30 -21.52 -12.38
N LEU A 49 -2.21 -21.16 -11.51
CA LEU A 49 -2.43 -21.85 -10.24
C LEU A 49 -3.91 -21.88 -9.90
N ALA A 50 -4.37 -22.99 -9.32
CA ALA A 50 -5.73 -23.13 -8.84
C ALA A 50 -5.75 -23.37 -7.33
N VAL A 51 -6.72 -22.74 -6.63
CA VAL A 51 -6.92 -22.90 -5.19
C VAL A 51 -8.29 -23.54 -4.93
N GLY A 52 -8.32 -24.58 -4.10
CA GLY A 52 -9.56 -25.27 -3.70
C GLY A 52 -9.27 -26.48 -2.83
N ALA A 53 -10.28 -26.98 -2.11
CA ALA A 53 -10.18 -28.12 -1.20
C ALA A 53 -9.06 -27.99 -0.14
N GLY A 54 -8.79 -26.75 0.31
CA GLY A 54 -7.70 -26.47 1.25
C GLY A 54 -6.29 -26.65 0.67
N ARG A 55 -6.16 -26.58 -0.65
CA ARG A 55 -4.90 -26.84 -1.39
C ARG A 55 -4.66 -25.78 -2.46
N VAL A 56 -3.39 -25.69 -2.85
CA VAL A 56 -2.91 -24.93 -4.00
C VAL A 56 -2.32 -25.93 -5.00
N PHE A 57 -2.84 -25.92 -6.21
CA PHE A 57 -2.42 -26.79 -7.32
C PHE A 57 -1.61 -25.96 -8.31
N VAL A 58 -0.39 -26.40 -8.64
CA VAL A 58 0.52 -25.69 -9.52
C VAL A 58 0.98 -26.59 -10.67
N PRO A 59 0.72 -26.23 -11.92
CA PRO A 59 1.25 -26.92 -13.10
C PRO A 59 2.77 -26.87 -13.12
N ALA A 60 3.41 -27.99 -13.38
CA ALA A 60 4.86 -28.10 -13.51
C ALA A 60 5.23 -29.12 -14.59
N GLY A 61 5.03 -28.74 -15.86
CA GLY A 61 5.27 -29.61 -17.01
C GLY A 61 4.30 -30.80 -17.06
N ASP A 62 4.76 -32.02 -16.82
CA ASP A 62 3.94 -33.24 -16.89
C ASP A 62 3.35 -33.67 -15.53
N ARG A 63 3.26 -32.75 -14.60
CA ARG A 63 2.76 -32.99 -13.25
C ARG A 63 2.06 -31.76 -12.67
N ILE A 64 1.28 -31.96 -11.61
CA ILE A 64 0.74 -30.92 -10.77
C ILE A 64 1.33 -31.07 -9.37
N ILE A 65 2.01 -30.02 -8.89
CA ILE A 65 2.52 -29.93 -7.51
C ILE A 65 1.39 -29.48 -6.60
N VAL A 66 1.30 -30.06 -5.41
CA VAL A 66 0.26 -29.74 -4.44
C VAL A 66 0.88 -29.14 -3.18
N ALA A 67 0.47 -27.92 -2.85
CA ALA A 67 0.78 -27.26 -1.59
C ALA A 67 -0.49 -27.13 -0.73
N ASP A 68 -0.32 -26.91 0.57
CA ASP A 68 -1.41 -26.51 1.46
C ASP A 68 -1.72 -24.99 1.35
N THR A 69 -2.80 -24.52 1.96
CA THR A 69 -3.12 -23.08 2.02
C THR A 69 -2.18 -22.27 2.91
N GLY A 70 -1.26 -22.92 3.62
CA GLY A 70 -0.09 -22.31 4.26
C GLY A 70 1.05 -22.00 3.29
N GLY A 71 0.95 -22.50 2.04
CA GLY A 71 2.01 -22.40 1.04
C GLY A 71 3.09 -23.49 1.19
N ASN A 72 2.89 -24.49 2.05
CA ASN A 72 3.87 -25.57 2.28
C ASN A 72 3.64 -26.73 1.32
N LEU A 73 4.73 -27.32 0.80
CA LEU A 73 4.63 -28.54 0.00
C LEU A 73 4.04 -29.68 0.83
N THR A 74 2.99 -30.32 0.31
CA THR A 74 2.38 -31.49 0.96
C THR A 74 3.15 -32.79 0.67
N GLY A 75 4.09 -32.77 -0.27
CA GLY A 75 4.77 -33.94 -0.81
C GLY A 75 3.93 -34.73 -1.82
N ASN A 76 2.68 -34.31 -2.04
CA ASN A 76 1.81 -34.96 -3.04
C ASN A 76 2.01 -34.32 -4.42
N VAL A 77 1.94 -35.17 -5.46
CA VAL A 77 2.08 -34.74 -6.84
C VAL A 77 1.12 -35.57 -7.70
N VAL A 78 0.35 -34.91 -8.56
CA VAL A 78 -0.41 -35.62 -9.60
C VAL A 78 0.51 -35.89 -10.79
N THR A 79 0.65 -37.12 -11.20
CA THR A 79 1.54 -37.54 -12.29
C THR A 79 0.78 -38.27 -13.41
N GLY A 80 1.49 -38.59 -14.49
CA GLY A 80 0.88 -39.25 -15.65
C GLY A 80 0.11 -38.27 -16.54
N LEU A 81 0.43 -36.99 -16.47
CA LEU A 81 -0.10 -35.94 -17.28
C LEU A 81 0.91 -35.59 -18.39
N SER A 82 0.49 -34.78 -19.38
CA SER A 82 1.40 -34.35 -20.46
C SER A 82 1.16 -32.88 -20.83
N GLY A 83 2.12 -32.05 -20.49
CA GLY A 83 2.07 -30.61 -20.81
C GLY A 83 0.91 -29.90 -20.15
N VAL A 84 0.82 -29.92 -18.81
CA VAL A 84 -0.23 -29.22 -18.04
C VAL A 84 -0.06 -27.72 -18.22
N ARG A 85 -1.13 -27.04 -18.64
CA ARG A 85 -1.14 -25.59 -18.90
C ARG A 85 -1.94 -24.82 -17.86
N GLU A 86 -3.23 -25.06 -17.81
CA GLU A 86 -4.16 -24.34 -16.93
C GLU A 86 -5.02 -25.30 -16.13
N LEU A 87 -5.46 -24.83 -14.97
CA LEU A 87 -6.21 -25.59 -13.98
C LEU A 87 -7.52 -24.88 -13.64
N ALA A 88 -8.61 -25.62 -13.46
CA ALA A 88 -9.87 -25.10 -12.97
C ALA A 88 -10.46 -25.99 -11.90
N VAL A 89 -10.80 -25.46 -10.73
CA VAL A 89 -11.48 -26.17 -9.64
C VAL A 89 -12.97 -25.90 -9.74
N ASN A 90 -13.81 -26.93 -9.59
CA ASN A 90 -15.26 -26.76 -9.60
C ASN A 90 -15.77 -26.11 -8.30
N ALA A 91 -17.01 -25.62 -8.32
CA ALA A 91 -17.57 -24.80 -7.25
C ALA A 91 -17.71 -25.51 -5.88
N ASP A 92 -17.84 -26.85 -5.86
CA ASP A 92 -17.86 -27.63 -4.62
C ASP A 92 -16.47 -28.15 -4.22
N GLU A 93 -15.44 -27.74 -4.97
CA GLU A 93 -14.04 -28.06 -4.74
C GLU A 93 -13.68 -29.56 -4.75
N THR A 94 -14.55 -30.41 -5.32
CA THR A 94 -14.35 -31.85 -5.37
C THR A 94 -13.58 -32.31 -6.61
N ARG A 95 -13.52 -31.48 -7.66
CA ARG A 95 -12.89 -31.78 -8.95
C ARG A 95 -11.94 -30.65 -9.39
N LEU A 96 -10.80 -31.08 -9.89
CA LEU A 96 -9.82 -30.25 -10.58
C LEU A 96 -9.76 -30.67 -12.04
N TYR A 97 -9.88 -29.74 -12.95
CA TYR A 97 -9.70 -29.96 -14.39
C TYR A 97 -8.34 -29.42 -14.82
N ALA A 98 -7.65 -30.13 -15.69
CA ALA A 98 -6.34 -29.76 -16.21
C ALA A 98 -6.32 -29.80 -17.73
N ALA A 99 -5.94 -28.73 -18.37
CA ALA A 99 -5.66 -28.68 -19.81
C ALA A 99 -4.30 -29.33 -20.10
N LEU A 100 -4.28 -30.34 -20.95
CA LEU A 100 -3.10 -31.14 -21.27
C LEU A 100 -2.68 -30.90 -22.73
N SER A 101 -1.82 -29.92 -22.96
CA SER A 101 -1.39 -29.53 -24.30
C SER A 101 -0.56 -30.58 -25.02
N GLY A 102 0.15 -31.43 -24.28
CA GLY A 102 1.01 -32.50 -24.83
C GLY A 102 0.26 -33.75 -25.27
N SER A 103 -0.95 -34.01 -24.75
CA SER A 103 -1.78 -35.16 -25.13
C SER A 103 -3.09 -34.80 -25.81
N ASN A 104 -3.42 -33.50 -25.97
CA ASN A 104 -4.68 -33.02 -26.50
C ASN A 104 -5.91 -33.54 -25.72
N GLU A 105 -5.84 -33.43 -24.41
CA GLU A 105 -6.87 -33.92 -23.47
C GLU A 105 -7.20 -32.87 -22.42
N VAL A 106 -8.35 -33.03 -21.77
CA VAL A 106 -8.61 -32.48 -20.45
C VAL A 106 -8.66 -33.61 -19.44
N ALA A 107 -7.88 -33.56 -18.37
CA ALA A 107 -7.94 -34.48 -17.25
C ALA A 107 -8.87 -33.98 -16.17
N GLU A 108 -9.75 -34.83 -15.65
CA GLU A 108 -10.51 -34.63 -14.42
C GLU A 108 -9.84 -35.37 -13.28
N ILE A 109 -9.61 -34.66 -12.19
CA ILE A 109 -8.83 -35.16 -11.04
C ILE A 109 -9.70 -34.95 -9.79
N ASP A 110 -9.83 -36.01 -8.98
CA ASP A 110 -10.47 -35.92 -7.67
C ASP A 110 -9.55 -35.18 -6.68
N THR A 111 -10.02 -34.06 -6.12
CA THR A 111 -9.19 -33.19 -5.27
C THR A 111 -8.78 -33.82 -3.95
N ALA A 112 -9.55 -34.79 -3.42
CA ALA A 112 -9.24 -35.46 -2.16
C ALA A 112 -8.17 -36.56 -2.33
N SER A 113 -8.38 -37.45 -3.31
CA SER A 113 -7.47 -38.58 -3.58
C SER A 113 -6.31 -38.22 -4.51
N LEU A 114 -6.41 -37.11 -5.26
CA LEU A 114 -5.48 -36.70 -6.31
C LEU A 114 -5.38 -37.68 -7.49
N ALA A 115 -6.37 -38.55 -7.64
CA ALA A 115 -6.43 -39.51 -8.73
C ALA A 115 -7.07 -38.88 -9.98
N VAL A 116 -6.51 -39.16 -11.16
CA VAL A 116 -7.15 -38.87 -12.45
C VAL A 116 -8.36 -39.82 -12.59
N THR A 117 -9.57 -39.23 -12.59
CA THR A 117 -10.84 -39.97 -12.64
C THR A 117 -11.39 -40.13 -14.05
N ARG A 118 -11.09 -39.15 -14.92
CA ARG A 118 -11.55 -39.15 -16.31
C ARG A 118 -10.56 -38.41 -17.20
N ARG A 119 -10.47 -38.84 -18.47
CA ARG A 119 -9.78 -38.11 -19.54
C ARG A 119 -10.79 -37.83 -20.65
N ILE A 120 -10.78 -36.61 -21.15
CA ILE A 120 -11.64 -36.13 -22.23
C ILE A 120 -10.72 -35.86 -23.42
N ASP A 121 -10.76 -36.74 -24.42
CA ASP A 121 -9.94 -36.61 -25.63
C ASP A 121 -10.44 -35.50 -26.54
N LEU A 122 -9.53 -34.67 -27.03
CA LEU A 122 -9.79 -33.52 -27.91
C LEU A 122 -8.93 -33.60 -29.19
N PRO A 123 -8.98 -34.73 -29.97
CA PRO A 123 -8.05 -34.94 -31.08
C PRO A 123 -8.18 -33.93 -32.22
N ALA A 124 -9.37 -33.31 -32.39
CA ALA A 124 -9.60 -32.28 -33.40
C ALA A 124 -9.25 -30.85 -32.90
N TYR A 125 -8.88 -30.70 -31.64
CA TYR A 125 -8.64 -29.42 -30.96
C TYR A 125 -7.27 -29.47 -30.27
N PRO A 126 -6.18 -29.31 -31.02
CA PRO A 126 -4.85 -29.53 -30.51
C PRO A 126 -4.41 -28.47 -29.50
N CYS A 127 -3.52 -28.88 -28.60
CA CYS A 127 -2.91 -28.03 -27.58
C CYS A 127 -3.95 -27.30 -26.69
N PRO A 128 -4.84 -28.01 -25.95
CA PRO A 128 -5.65 -27.38 -24.92
C PRO A 128 -4.78 -26.58 -23.97
N SER A 129 -5.09 -25.30 -23.75
CA SER A 129 -4.20 -24.37 -23.07
C SER A 129 -4.89 -23.57 -21.97
N THR A 130 -6.16 -23.20 -22.16
CA THR A 130 -6.89 -22.36 -21.23
C THR A 130 -8.25 -22.97 -20.89
N LEU A 131 -8.74 -22.71 -19.68
CA LEU A 131 -9.97 -23.27 -19.13
C LEU A 131 -10.86 -22.19 -18.52
N ALA A 132 -12.15 -22.22 -18.80
CA ALA A 132 -13.16 -21.49 -18.06
C ALA A 132 -14.27 -22.43 -17.63
N LEU A 133 -14.47 -22.60 -16.33
CA LEU A 133 -15.42 -23.54 -15.75
C LEU A 133 -16.57 -22.80 -15.07
N LEU A 134 -17.82 -23.16 -15.42
CA LEU A 134 -19.00 -22.66 -14.74
C LEU A 134 -20.06 -23.76 -14.62
N GLY A 135 -20.31 -24.22 -13.40
CA GLY A 135 -21.19 -25.38 -13.15
C GLY A 135 -20.64 -26.63 -13.86
N GLU A 136 -21.50 -27.28 -14.65
CA GLU A 136 -21.15 -28.46 -15.43
C GLU A 136 -20.68 -28.11 -16.87
N ARG A 137 -20.35 -26.86 -17.13
CA ARG A 137 -19.85 -26.40 -18.43
C ARG A 137 -18.40 -26.01 -18.33
N LEU A 138 -17.55 -26.63 -19.17
CA LEU A 138 -16.14 -26.30 -19.31
C LEU A 138 -15.87 -25.80 -20.73
N TRP A 139 -15.39 -24.57 -20.85
CA TRP A 139 -14.85 -24.05 -22.10
C TRP A 139 -13.33 -24.23 -22.10
N VAL A 140 -12.82 -24.74 -23.22
CA VAL A 140 -11.40 -25.05 -23.42
C VAL A 140 -10.89 -24.22 -24.57
N GLY A 141 -9.97 -23.33 -24.30
CA GLY A 141 -9.18 -22.66 -25.32
C GLY A 141 -8.08 -23.58 -25.80
N HIS A 142 -7.96 -23.74 -27.10
CA HIS A 142 -6.96 -24.59 -27.74
C HIS A 142 -6.20 -23.86 -28.83
N GLY A 143 -5.03 -24.35 -29.19
CA GLY A 143 -4.17 -23.80 -30.22
C GLY A 143 -2.71 -23.93 -29.83
N CYS A 144 -1.90 -24.45 -30.73
CA CYS A 144 -0.46 -24.57 -30.53
C CYS A 144 0.24 -23.24 -30.83
N ASP A 145 1.46 -23.05 -30.34
CA ASP A 145 2.22 -21.79 -30.40
C ASP A 145 2.34 -21.15 -31.80
N THR A 146 2.21 -21.93 -32.85
CA THR A 146 2.38 -21.46 -34.25
C THR A 146 1.17 -21.73 -35.15
N GLY A 147 0.03 -22.12 -34.61
CA GLY A 147 -1.15 -22.50 -35.38
C GLY A 147 -2.44 -21.78 -34.94
N PRO A 148 -3.49 -21.89 -35.76
CA PRO A 148 -4.78 -21.36 -35.38
C PRO A 148 -5.32 -22.04 -34.14
N GLY A 149 -6.01 -21.28 -33.32
CA GLY A 149 -6.69 -21.72 -32.12
C GLY A 149 -8.19 -21.54 -32.19
N GLY A 150 -8.85 -21.84 -31.09
CA GLY A 150 -10.30 -21.71 -30.96
C GLY A 150 -10.76 -22.03 -29.56
N VAL A 151 -12.09 -22.10 -29.40
CA VAL A 151 -12.74 -22.50 -28.16
C VAL A 151 -13.70 -23.64 -28.40
N VAL A 152 -13.69 -24.64 -27.51
CA VAL A 152 -14.71 -25.68 -27.47
C VAL A 152 -15.38 -25.73 -26.11
N GLY A 153 -16.68 -25.95 -26.11
CA GLY A 153 -17.48 -26.19 -24.90
C GLY A 153 -17.68 -27.69 -24.68
N LEU A 154 -17.57 -28.11 -23.43
CA LEU A 154 -17.80 -29.47 -22.95
C LEU A 154 -18.93 -29.48 -21.93
N ASP A 155 -19.84 -30.43 -22.03
CA ASP A 155 -20.87 -30.71 -21.01
C ASP A 155 -20.36 -31.82 -20.09
N LEU A 156 -19.90 -31.46 -18.92
CA LEU A 156 -19.28 -32.38 -17.97
C LEU A 156 -20.26 -33.35 -17.31
N SER A 157 -21.58 -33.05 -17.37
CA SER A 157 -22.63 -33.96 -16.89
C SER A 157 -22.76 -35.21 -17.76
N ALA A 158 -22.32 -35.11 -19.02
CA ALA A 158 -22.29 -36.25 -19.92
C ALA A 158 -21.14 -37.22 -19.57
N SER A 159 -21.40 -38.52 -19.60
CA SER A 159 -20.36 -39.56 -19.36
C SER A 159 -19.22 -39.51 -20.40
N ALA A 160 -19.54 -39.07 -21.63
CA ALA A 160 -18.61 -38.84 -22.73
C ALA A 160 -18.92 -37.44 -23.32
N PRO A 161 -18.34 -36.35 -22.80
CA PRO A 161 -18.58 -34.99 -23.30
C PRO A 161 -18.19 -34.86 -24.77
N ALA A 162 -19.11 -34.46 -25.61
CA ALA A 162 -18.84 -34.17 -27.01
C ALA A 162 -18.41 -32.68 -27.12
N PRO A 163 -17.25 -32.36 -27.68
CA PRO A 163 -16.82 -30.96 -27.86
C PRO A 163 -17.67 -30.24 -28.89
N VAL A 164 -18.12 -29.03 -28.54
CA VAL A 164 -18.89 -28.13 -29.41
C VAL A 164 -18.11 -26.85 -29.60
N ALA A 165 -17.75 -26.54 -30.85
CA ALA A 165 -17.01 -25.32 -31.18
C ALA A 165 -17.81 -24.05 -30.83
N VAL A 166 -17.12 -23.04 -30.28
CA VAL A 166 -17.67 -21.74 -29.90
C VAL A 166 -16.99 -20.66 -30.74
N GLY A 167 -17.79 -19.93 -31.51
CA GLY A 167 -17.26 -18.88 -32.39
C GLY A 167 -16.47 -19.42 -33.57
N GLY A 168 -15.55 -18.60 -34.08
CA GLY A 168 -14.67 -18.93 -35.20
C GLY A 168 -13.21 -19.23 -34.77
N GLU A 169 -12.35 -19.40 -35.77
CA GLU A 169 -10.90 -19.56 -35.52
C GLU A 169 -10.27 -18.28 -34.92
N HIS A 170 -9.27 -18.49 -34.08
CA HIS A 170 -8.42 -17.47 -33.49
C HIS A 170 -6.98 -17.66 -33.97
N PRO A 171 -6.16 -16.60 -34.02
CA PRO A 171 -4.74 -16.71 -34.42
C PRO A 171 -3.91 -17.62 -33.51
N HIS A 172 -4.26 -17.65 -32.22
CA HIS A 172 -3.61 -18.45 -31.16
C HIS A 172 -4.66 -18.95 -30.18
N ALA A 173 -4.26 -19.78 -29.22
CA ALA A 173 -5.13 -20.16 -28.10
C ALA A 173 -5.61 -18.91 -27.36
N PRO A 174 -6.91 -18.69 -27.22
CA PRO A 174 -7.44 -17.52 -26.50
C PRO A 174 -7.36 -17.70 -24.99
N VAL A 175 -7.33 -16.61 -24.23
CA VAL A 175 -7.61 -16.60 -22.78
C VAL A 175 -9.09 -16.56 -22.54
N LEU A 176 -9.56 -17.19 -21.46
CA LEU A 176 -10.99 -17.38 -21.20
C LEU A 176 -11.37 -16.91 -19.80
N ALA A 177 -12.57 -16.37 -19.67
CA ALA A 177 -13.23 -16.18 -18.37
C ALA A 177 -14.72 -16.45 -18.48
N ALA A 178 -15.30 -17.20 -17.52
CA ALA A 178 -16.74 -17.47 -17.47
C ALA A 178 -17.31 -17.25 -16.07
N ALA A 179 -18.39 -16.50 -15.97
CA ALA A 179 -19.13 -16.28 -14.73
C ALA A 179 -20.56 -15.78 -15.02
N GLY A 180 -21.52 -16.08 -14.13
CA GLY A 180 -22.91 -15.66 -14.30
C GLY A 180 -23.52 -16.17 -15.60
N ASP A 181 -23.89 -15.26 -16.48
CA ASP A 181 -24.40 -15.54 -17.83
C ASP A 181 -23.41 -15.18 -18.94
N THR A 182 -22.14 -14.98 -18.60
CA THR A 182 -21.14 -14.38 -19.50
C THR A 182 -19.94 -15.32 -19.69
N LEU A 183 -19.56 -15.53 -20.97
CA LEU A 183 -18.26 -16.07 -21.38
C LEU A 183 -17.51 -14.98 -22.15
N VAL A 184 -16.25 -14.75 -21.79
CA VAL A 184 -15.36 -13.86 -22.53
C VAL A 184 -14.23 -14.67 -23.14
N VAL A 185 -13.98 -14.44 -24.44
CA VAL A 185 -12.92 -15.07 -25.23
C VAL A 185 -11.98 -13.98 -25.68
N GLY A 186 -10.83 -13.89 -25.03
CA GLY A 186 -9.81 -12.88 -25.31
C GLY A 186 -8.80 -13.39 -26.33
N ARG A 187 -8.61 -12.66 -27.43
CA ARG A 187 -7.63 -12.99 -28.46
C ARG A 187 -6.22 -12.67 -27.98
N THR A 188 -5.32 -13.62 -28.06
CA THR A 188 -3.92 -13.45 -27.65
C THR A 188 -2.98 -13.24 -28.83
N GLY A 189 -1.72 -12.85 -28.58
CA GLY A 189 -0.67 -12.75 -29.57
C GLY A 189 -0.86 -11.65 -30.63
N LEU A 190 -1.76 -10.69 -30.40
CA LEU A 190 -2.09 -9.62 -31.34
C LEU A 190 -1.69 -8.24 -30.80
N ASP A 191 -1.30 -7.35 -31.72
CA ASP A 191 -1.10 -5.92 -31.41
C ASP A 191 -2.38 -5.20 -31.01
N HIS A 192 -3.55 -5.79 -31.33
CA HIS A 192 -4.87 -5.30 -30.94
C HIS A 192 -5.74 -6.49 -30.55
N ALA A 193 -5.72 -6.82 -29.26
CA ALA A 193 -6.41 -7.98 -28.71
C ALA A 193 -7.89 -7.67 -28.46
N ASP A 194 -8.78 -8.14 -29.34
CA ASP A 194 -10.22 -8.07 -29.13
C ASP A 194 -10.67 -9.10 -28.08
N MET A 195 -11.69 -8.76 -27.32
CA MET A 195 -12.38 -9.69 -26.44
C MET A 195 -13.82 -9.90 -26.92
N LEU A 196 -14.14 -11.13 -27.30
CA LEU A 196 -15.48 -11.54 -27.72
C LEU A 196 -16.30 -11.91 -26.50
N VAL A 197 -17.46 -11.29 -26.35
CA VAL A 197 -18.37 -11.51 -25.22
C VAL A 197 -19.59 -12.30 -25.69
N TYR A 198 -19.87 -13.41 -25.00
CA TYR A 198 -21.01 -14.29 -25.27
C TYR A 198 -21.96 -14.32 -24.10
N ASP A 199 -23.26 -14.45 -24.39
CA ASP A 199 -24.30 -14.84 -23.45
C ASP A 199 -24.36 -16.37 -23.38
N ILE A 200 -24.24 -16.94 -22.20
CA ILE A 200 -24.28 -18.39 -21.95
C ILE A 200 -25.46 -18.82 -21.09
N GLY A 201 -26.35 -17.90 -20.70
CA GLY A 201 -27.52 -18.18 -19.87
C GLY A 201 -28.53 -19.09 -20.55
N GLY A 202 -28.58 -19.12 -21.88
CA GLY A 202 -29.44 -20.00 -22.68
C GLY A 202 -28.89 -21.40 -22.94
N GLY A 203 -27.73 -21.73 -22.39
CA GLY A 203 -27.07 -23.04 -22.55
C GLY A 203 -26.13 -23.16 -23.75
N SER A 204 -26.37 -22.47 -24.87
CA SER A 204 -25.43 -22.32 -25.97
C SER A 204 -24.89 -20.90 -25.99
N PRO A 205 -23.56 -20.70 -26.23
CA PRO A 205 -22.98 -19.37 -26.30
C PRO A 205 -23.53 -18.56 -27.49
N GLU A 206 -24.19 -17.45 -27.18
CA GLU A 206 -24.73 -16.51 -28.20
C GLU A 206 -23.88 -15.22 -28.18
N PRO A 207 -23.41 -14.70 -29.31
CA PRO A 207 -22.58 -13.49 -29.35
C PRO A 207 -23.33 -12.28 -28.79
N ARG A 208 -22.77 -11.66 -27.73
CA ARG A 208 -23.26 -10.39 -27.16
C ARG A 208 -22.59 -9.19 -27.84
N GLY A 209 -21.32 -9.32 -28.20
CA GLY A 209 -20.54 -8.29 -28.91
C GLY A 209 -19.05 -8.42 -28.70
N THR A 210 -18.33 -7.36 -29.05
CA THR A 210 -16.86 -7.34 -28.99
C THR A 210 -16.39 -6.09 -28.27
N ILE A 211 -15.47 -6.25 -27.32
CA ILE A 211 -14.69 -5.19 -26.73
C ILE A 211 -13.49 -4.98 -27.67
N ASP A 212 -13.45 -3.84 -28.36
CA ASP A 212 -12.48 -3.52 -29.42
C ASP A 212 -11.09 -3.22 -28.84
N GLY A 213 -10.15 -4.12 -29.05
CA GLY A 213 -8.77 -3.98 -28.57
C GLY A 213 -8.01 -2.79 -29.18
N LYS A 214 -8.35 -2.39 -30.42
CA LYS A 214 -7.76 -1.21 -31.07
C LYS A 214 -8.22 0.09 -30.38
N LYS A 215 -9.50 0.18 -30.07
CA LYS A 215 -10.06 1.33 -29.35
C LYS A 215 -9.37 1.54 -27.99
N TRP A 216 -9.07 0.47 -27.30
CA TRP A 216 -8.49 0.48 -25.95
C TRP A 216 -6.96 0.29 -25.94
N ARG A 217 -6.32 0.25 -27.13
CA ARG A 217 -4.87 0.04 -27.29
C ARG A 217 -4.33 -1.18 -26.57
N MET A 218 -5.11 -2.26 -26.59
CA MET A 218 -4.79 -3.48 -25.89
C MET A 218 -3.82 -4.32 -26.73
N HIS A 219 -2.58 -4.45 -26.25
CA HIS A 219 -1.56 -5.26 -26.90
C HIS A 219 -1.24 -6.46 -26.03
N HIS A 220 -1.14 -7.62 -26.63
CA HIS A 220 -0.77 -8.87 -25.95
C HIS A 220 -1.57 -9.11 -24.67
N LEU A 221 -2.87 -9.38 -24.83
CA LEU A 221 -3.73 -9.78 -23.73
C LEU A 221 -3.18 -11.05 -23.05
N ARG A 222 -3.04 -11.01 -21.74
CA ARG A 222 -2.42 -12.07 -20.94
C ARG A 222 -3.43 -12.82 -20.09
N ASP A 223 -4.34 -12.09 -19.43
CA ASP A 223 -5.24 -12.68 -18.46
C ASP A 223 -6.56 -11.90 -18.34
N LEU A 224 -7.62 -12.60 -17.90
CA LEU A 224 -8.98 -12.11 -17.72
C LEU A 224 -9.59 -12.60 -16.41
N ALA A 225 -10.28 -11.72 -15.69
CA ALA A 225 -11.09 -12.11 -14.53
C ALA A 225 -12.48 -11.48 -14.59
N LEU A 226 -13.54 -12.28 -14.32
CA LEU A 226 -14.92 -11.84 -14.24
C LEU A 226 -15.42 -11.82 -12.82
N THR A 227 -16.23 -10.82 -12.47
CA THR A 227 -17.03 -10.88 -11.23
C THR A 227 -18.02 -12.04 -11.28
N ALA A 228 -18.38 -12.61 -10.13
CA ALA A 228 -19.21 -13.80 -10.04
C ALA A 228 -20.58 -13.67 -10.74
N ASP A 229 -21.10 -12.45 -10.89
CA ASP A 229 -22.33 -12.14 -11.62
C ASP A 229 -22.13 -11.99 -13.15
N GLY A 230 -20.88 -12.09 -13.62
CA GLY A 230 -20.52 -11.95 -15.03
C GLY A 230 -20.62 -10.54 -15.60
N THR A 231 -20.91 -9.52 -14.77
CA THR A 231 -21.20 -8.15 -15.28
C THR A 231 -19.96 -7.30 -15.46
N THR A 232 -18.89 -7.58 -14.72
CA THR A 232 -17.65 -6.79 -14.77
C THR A 232 -16.47 -7.67 -15.13
N LEU A 233 -15.73 -7.26 -16.15
CA LEU A 233 -14.52 -7.90 -16.64
C LEU A 233 -13.30 -7.06 -16.29
N PHE A 234 -12.23 -7.70 -15.84
CA PHE A 234 -10.89 -7.13 -15.69
C PHE A 234 -9.94 -7.78 -16.67
N SER A 235 -9.06 -7.00 -17.29
CA SER A 235 -8.05 -7.51 -18.20
C SER A 235 -6.65 -7.09 -17.78
N ALA A 236 -5.69 -7.99 -17.96
CA ALA A 236 -4.26 -7.75 -17.93
C ALA A 236 -3.70 -7.85 -19.34
N ALA A 237 -2.98 -6.82 -19.81
CA ALA A 237 -2.36 -6.77 -21.12
C ALA A 237 -1.03 -6.02 -21.06
N ASP A 238 -0.04 -6.40 -21.89
CA ASP A 238 1.30 -5.80 -21.89
C ASP A 238 1.27 -4.28 -22.09
N ALA A 239 0.36 -3.80 -22.92
CA ALA A 239 0.09 -2.37 -23.09
C ALA A 239 -1.43 -2.13 -23.07
N PRO A 240 -1.86 -1.05 -22.48
CA PRO A 240 -1.16 0.16 -22.05
C PRO A 240 -0.49 0.10 -20.67
N GLY A 241 -0.26 -1.10 -20.11
CA GLY A 241 0.45 -1.29 -18.83
C GLY A 241 -0.37 -1.08 -17.58
N HIS A 242 -1.65 -0.74 -17.71
CA HIS A 242 -2.62 -0.71 -16.61
C HIS A 242 -3.68 -1.80 -16.79
N PHE A 243 -4.31 -2.20 -15.70
CA PHE A 243 -5.44 -3.11 -15.72
C PHE A 243 -6.71 -2.34 -16.07
N THR A 244 -7.54 -2.91 -16.95
CA THR A 244 -8.76 -2.21 -17.38
C THR A 244 -10.00 -2.96 -16.94
N ARG A 245 -10.98 -2.23 -16.42
CA ARG A 245 -12.29 -2.71 -16.05
C ARG A 245 -13.31 -2.39 -17.14
N TYR A 246 -14.10 -3.39 -17.55
CA TYR A 246 -15.16 -3.26 -18.55
C TYR A 246 -16.50 -3.72 -17.98
N ASP A 247 -17.58 -3.12 -18.46
CA ASP A 247 -18.93 -3.63 -18.31
C ASP A 247 -19.25 -4.58 -19.48
N THR A 248 -19.57 -5.83 -19.19
CA THR A 248 -19.77 -6.89 -20.20
C THR A 248 -21.07 -6.75 -20.99
N ARG A 249 -22.00 -5.92 -20.55
CA ARG A 249 -23.29 -5.66 -21.23
C ARG A 249 -23.18 -4.49 -22.20
N THR A 250 -22.54 -3.41 -21.76
CA THR A 250 -22.32 -2.21 -22.59
C THR A 250 -21.05 -2.28 -23.43
N LEU A 251 -20.15 -3.23 -23.15
CA LEU A 251 -18.86 -3.46 -23.79
C LEU A 251 -17.92 -2.24 -23.66
N ALA A 252 -18.14 -1.40 -22.68
CA ALA A 252 -17.40 -0.17 -22.45
C ALA A 252 -16.42 -0.32 -21.30
N ALA A 253 -15.23 0.30 -21.43
CA ALA A 253 -14.33 0.46 -20.28
C ALA A 253 -14.96 1.40 -19.25
N THR A 254 -14.93 1.00 -17.99
CA THR A 254 -15.52 1.72 -16.87
C THR A 254 -14.48 2.21 -15.86
N GLY A 255 -13.22 1.85 -16.03
CA GLY A 255 -12.11 2.31 -15.18
C GLY A 255 -10.80 1.61 -15.49
N THR A 256 -9.73 2.17 -14.95
CA THR A 256 -8.38 1.62 -15.03
C THR A 256 -7.75 1.57 -13.65
N TYR A 257 -6.82 0.65 -13.42
CA TYR A 257 -6.10 0.46 -12.17
C TYR A 257 -4.60 0.49 -12.42
N GLY A 258 -3.87 1.18 -11.56
CA GLY A 258 -2.44 1.43 -11.69
C GLY A 258 -2.13 2.56 -12.68
N ASP A 259 -1.00 3.23 -12.44
CA ASP A 259 -0.48 4.25 -13.35
C ASP A 259 0.30 3.57 -14.48
N GLY A 260 0.00 3.93 -15.71
CA GLY A 260 0.56 3.28 -16.91
C GLY A 260 2.10 3.24 -16.92
N TRP A 261 2.70 2.25 -17.59
CA TRP A 261 4.14 2.07 -17.82
C TRP A 261 5.00 1.64 -16.61
N ASP A 262 4.39 1.14 -15.55
CA ASP A 262 5.12 0.43 -14.51
C ASP A 262 5.07 -1.09 -14.76
N GLY A 263 5.85 -1.55 -15.74
CA GLY A 263 5.90 -2.95 -16.15
C GLY A 263 4.74 -3.40 -17.05
N TYR A 264 4.66 -4.70 -17.30
CA TYR A 264 3.63 -5.34 -18.12
C TYR A 264 2.57 -5.99 -17.24
N ALA A 265 1.30 -5.61 -17.42
CA ALA A 265 0.19 -6.27 -16.73
C ALA A 265 0.04 -7.70 -17.25
N SER A 266 0.26 -8.70 -16.40
CA SER A 266 0.44 -10.10 -16.79
C SER A 266 -0.51 -11.08 -16.12
N ALA A 267 -1.09 -10.73 -14.97
CA ALA A 267 -2.05 -11.56 -14.26
C ALA A 267 -3.08 -10.72 -13.51
N VAL A 268 -4.33 -11.17 -13.42
CA VAL A 268 -5.39 -10.50 -12.68
C VAL A 268 -6.31 -11.53 -12.01
N ALA A 269 -6.53 -11.39 -10.70
CA ALA A 269 -7.45 -12.26 -9.97
C ALA A 269 -8.42 -11.43 -9.10
N LEU A 270 -9.59 -11.98 -8.83
CA LEU A 270 -10.61 -11.35 -8.00
C LEU A 270 -10.71 -12.03 -6.64
N GLY A 271 -10.69 -11.24 -5.58
CA GLY A 271 -10.97 -11.71 -4.23
C GLY A 271 -12.44 -12.08 -4.04
N SER A 272 -12.72 -12.82 -2.97
CA SER A 272 -14.07 -13.27 -2.63
C SER A 272 -15.06 -12.10 -2.64
N GLY A 273 -16.19 -12.30 -3.34
CA GLY A 273 -17.21 -11.27 -3.53
C GLY A 273 -16.83 -10.13 -4.49
N GLY A 274 -15.69 -10.20 -5.19
CA GLY A 274 -15.27 -9.19 -6.16
C GLY A 274 -14.88 -7.84 -5.56
N ALA A 275 -14.63 -7.77 -4.24
CA ALA A 275 -14.29 -6.52 -3.56
C ALA A 275 -12.84 -6.07 -3.82
N TYR A 276 -11.96 -6.99 -4.17
CA TYR A 276 -10.53 -6.76 -4.37
C TYR A 276 -10.07 -7.30 -5.71
N VAL A 277 -9.13 -6.59 -6.33
CA VAL A 277 -8.43 -7.00 -7.54
C VAL A 277 -6.96 -7.18 -7.20
N ALA A 278 -6.45 -8.40 -7.31
CA ALA A 278 -5.03 -8.67 -7.34
C ALA A 278 -4.52 -8.48 -8.77
N ALA A 279 -3.54 -7.67 -8.94
CA ALA A 279 -2.98 -7.24 -10.20
C ALA A 279 -1.48 -7.56 -10.22
N GLY A 280 -1.06 -8.41 -11.13
CA GLY A 280 0.30 -8.89 -11.25
C GLY A 280 1.04 -8.27 -12.42
N ARG A 281 2.29 -7.85 -12.22
CA ARG A 281 3.13 -7.23 -13.25
C ARG A 281 4.46 -7.94 -13.40
N GLN A 282 4.93 -7.98 -14.64
CA GLN A 282 6.31 -8.34 -14.96
C GLN A 282 7.12 -7.06 -15.16
N TRP A 283 8.35 -7.04 -14.65
CA TRP A 283 9.31 -5.92 -14.76
C TRP A 283 8.78 -4.57 -14.25
N GLY A 284 7.85 -4.60 -13.31
CA GLY A 284 7.31 -3.43 -12.62
C GLY A 284 8.07 -3.10 -11.32
N SER A 285 7.58 -2.10 -10.60
CA SER A 285 8.06 -1.75 -9.26
C SER A 285 7.53 -2.69 -8.18
N ALA A 286 6.49 -3.47 -8.50
CA ALA A 286 5.90 -4.49 -7.65
C ALA A 286 5.35 -5.65 -8.49
N ASP A 287 5.63 -6.88 -8.07
CA ASP A 287 5.05 -8.09 -8.68
C ASP A 287 3.56 -8.21 -8.41
N LEU A 288 3.12 -7.80 -7.23
CA LEU A 288 1.73 -7.85 -6.79
C LEU A 288 1.26 -6.47 -6.30
N THR A 289 0.17 -6.00 -6.86
CA THR A 289 -0.59 -4.86 -6.33
C THR A 289 -2.03 -5.26 -6.06
N LEU A 290 -2.59 -4.88 -4.91
CA LEU A 290 -4.00 -5.09 -4.58
C LEU A 290 -4.75 -3.76 -4.67
N TYR A 291 -5.86 -3.77 -5.38
CA TYR A 291 -6.77 -2.62 -5.52
C TYR A 291 -8.13 -2.91 -4.89
N ASP A 292 -8.78 -1.86 -4.39
CA ASP A 292 -10.22 -1.86 -4.15
C ASP A 292 -10.93 -1.88 -5.50
N ALA A 293 -11.78 -2.88 -5.73
CA ALA A 293 -12.38 -3.11 -7.05
C ALA A 293 -13.40 -2.02 -7.46
N ALA A 294 -14.02 -1.34 -6.50
CA ALA A 294 -15.01 -0.29 -6.79
C ALA A 294 -14.36 1.04 -7.13
N THR A 295 -13.31 1.42 -6.37
CA THR A 295 -12.69 2.75 -6.45
C THR A 295 -11.42 2.78 -7.29
N GLY A 296 -10.75 1.64 -7.50
CA GLY A 296 -9.43 1.55 -8.11
C GLY A 296 -8.28 2.04 -7.21
N THR A 297 -8.57 2.25 -5.92
CA THR A 297 -7.56 2.70 -4.96
C THR A 297 -6.58 1.57 -4.68
N GLU A 298 -5.28 1.86 -4.81
CA GLU A 298 -4.24 0.94 -4.39
C GLU A 298 -4.28 0.75 -2.87
N MET A 299 -4.32 -0.49 -2.45
CA MET A 299 -4.44 -0.87 -1.06
C MET A 299 -3.19 -1.53 -0.49
N PHE A 300 -2.40 -2.13 -1.37
CA PHE A 300 -1.19 -2.86 -1.01
C PHE A 300 -0.35 -3.08 -2.26
N ALA A 301 0.96 -3.00 -2.15
CA ALA A 301 1.91 -3.39 -3.19
C ALA A 301 3.09 -4.11 -2.56
N ALA A 302 3.61 -5.11 -3.26
CA ALA A 302 4.75 -5.88 -2.81
C ALA A 302 5.54 -6.45 -3.98
N ASP A 303 6.84 -6.58 -3.76
CA ASP A 303 7.82 -7.10 -4.70
C ASP A 303 8.58 -8.27 -4.08
N GLN A 304 8.92 -9.27 -4.88
CA GLN A 304 9.78 -10.38 -4.49
C GLN A 304 11.12 -10.24 -5.20
N PRO A 305 12.15 -9.78 -4.51
CA PRO A 305 13.46 -9.55 -5.12
C PRO A 305 14.03 -10.80 -5.80
N ASP A 306 14.65 -10.62 -6.96
CA ASP A 306 15.30 -11.68 -7.75
C ASP A 306 14.35 -12.72 -8.37
N ALA A 307 13.06 -12.42 -8.45
CA ALA A 307 12.06 -13.24 -9.11
C ALA A 307 11.13 -12.38 -9.97
N GLU A 308 10.41 -13.01 -10.89
CA GLU A 308 9.47 -12.38 -11.82
C GLU A 308 8.14 -13.12 -11.76
N LEU A 309 7.04 -12.37 -11.77
CA LEU A 309 5.71 -12.96 -11.86
C LEU A 309 5.56 -13.75 -13.17
N LEU A 310 4.96 -14.93 -13.08
CA LEU A 310 4.52 -15.66 -14.26
C LEU A 310 3.13 -15.16 -14.71
N PRO A 311 2.86 -15.02 -16.02
CA PRO A 311 1.52 -14.75 -16.53
C PRO A 311 0.51 -15.77 -15.96
N ASP A 312 -0.69 -15.32 -15.63
CA ASP A 312 -1.74 -16.11 -14.98
C ASP A 312 -1.42 -16.61 -13.56
N GLY A 313 -0.30 -16.19 -13.00
CA GLY A 313 0.22 -16.71 -11.74
C GLY A 313 -0.39 -16.10 -10.49
N LEU A 314 -1.70 -15.78 -10.43
CA LEU A 314 -2.36 -15.19 -9.26
C LEU A 314 -3.65 -15.93 -8.87
N ALA A 315 -3.80 -16.24 -7.59
CA ALA A 315 -5.07 -16.73 -7.05
C ALA A 315 -5.29 -16.29 -5.60
N PHE A 316 -6.54 -16.08 -5.22
CA PHE A 316 -6.93 -15.83 -3.83
C PHE A 316 -7.20 -17.14 -3.08
N SER A 317 -6.86 -17.14 -1.80
CA SER A 317 -7.28 -18.13 -0.81
C SER A 317 -7.79 -17.39 0.42
N GLY A 318 -9.09 -17.12 0.48
CA GLY A 318 -9.65 -16.24 1.50
C GLY A 318 -9.04 -14.83 1.43
N PRO A 319 -8.40 -14.36 2.52
CA PRO A 319 -7.75 -13.05 2.54
C PRO A 319 -6.32 -13.03 1.97
N ASP A 320 -5.78 -14.18 1.64
CA ASP A 320 -4.41 -14.33 1.15
C ASP A 320 -4.38 -14.35 -0.39
N VAL A 321 -3.26 -13.93 -0.96
CA VAL A 321 -2.98 -14.06 -2.38
C VAL A 321 -1.78 -14.98 -2.56
N PHE A 322 -1.92 -15.97 -3.42
CA PHE A 322 -0.82 -16.76 -3.93
C PHE A 322 -0.32 -16.18 -5.25
N VAL A 323 0.99 -16.07 -5.35
CA VAL A 323 1.70 -15.52 -6.50
C VAL A 323 2.70 -16.55 -6.99
N LEU A 324 2.64 -16.88 -8.26
CA LEU A 324 3.57 -17.80 -8.88
C LEU A 324 4.68 -17.00 -9.59
N LEU A 325 5.91 -17.27 -9.20
CA LEU A 325 7.08 -16.54 -9.65
C LEU A 325 8.12 -17.47 -10.27
N ARG A 326 8.95 -16.94 -11.14
CA ARG A 326 10.16 -17.57 -11.62
C ARG A 326 11.37 -16.78 -11.15
N SER A 327 12.29 -17.47 -10.46
CA SER A 327 13.52 -16.83 -10.00
C SER A 327 14.53 -16.64 -11.15
N SER A 328 15.50 -15.77 -10.94
CA SER A 328 16.63 -15.57 -11.86
C SER A 328 17.51 -16.82 -12.09
N THR A 329 17.31 -17.88 -11.30
CA THR A 329 17.98 -19.18 -11.41
C THR A 329 17.06 -20.28 -11.93
N ASP A 330 15.98 -19.90 -12.63
CA ASP A 330 15.01 -20.82 -13.25
C ASP A 330 14.32 -21.77 -12.25
N ARG A 331 13.96 -21.22 -11.07
CA ARG A 331 13.17 -21.94 -10.06
C ARG A 331 11.74 -21.42 -10.07
N LEU A 332 10.79 -22.34 -9.98
CA LEU A 332 9.39 -22.03 -9.75
C LEU A 332 9.18 -21.77 -8.26
N LEU A 333 8.64 -20.61 -7.92
CA LEU A 333 8.42 -20.18 -6.54
C LEU A 333 6.94 -19.92 -6.32
N LEU A 334 6.40 -20.42 -5.21
CA LEU A 334 5.06 -20.09 -4.73
C LEU A 334 5.19 -19.10 -3.58
N TRP A 335 4.79 -17.87 -3.80
CA TRP A 335 4.78 -16.80 -2.79
C TRP A 335 3.37 -16.61 -2.25
N ARG A 336 3.17 -16.84 -0.97
CA ARG A 336 1.93 -16.56 -0.26
C ARG A 336 2.03 -15.20 0.42
N VAL A 337 1.17 -14.27 0.07
CA VAL A 337 1.04 -12.94 0.67
C VAL A 337 -0.20 -12.93 1.57
N THR A 338 0.02 -12.80 2.88
CA THR A 338 -1.03 -13.06 3.88
C THR A 338 -1.86 -11.83 4.24
N GLY A 339 -3.17 -12.01 4.42
CA GLY A 339 -4.09 -11.03 5.01
C GLY A 339 -4.30 -9.75 4.20
N VAL A 340 -3.95 -9.73 2.91
CA VAL A 340 -4.00 -8.52 2.09
C VAL A 340 -5.42 -8.12 1.66
N ALA A 341 -6.33 -9.08 1.57
CA ALA A 341 -7.75 -8.86 1.23
C ALA A 341 -8.64 -8.71 2.47
N LEU A 342 -8.07 -8.50 3.65
CA LEU A 342 -8.83 -8.20 4.86
C LEU A 342 -9.30 -6.73 4.86
N PRO A 343 -10.43 -6.41 5.53
CA PRO A 343 -10.87 -5.04 5.72
C PRO A 343 -9.75 -4.15 6.28
N ALA A 344 -9.67 -2.93 5.78
CA ALA A 344 -8.67 -1.97 6.24
C ALA A 344 -8.92 -1.55 7.69
N SER A 345 -7.84 -1.36 8.44
CA SER A 345 -7.84 -0.62 9.69
C SER A 345 -7.21 0.76 9.50
N ARG A 346 -7.50 1.66 10.42
CA ARG A 346 -6.93 3.01 10.45
C ARG A 346 -6.35 3.30 11.83
N LEU A 347 -5.06 3.57 11.88
CA LEU A 347 -4.37 4.02 13.07
C LEU A 347 -4.10 5.53 12.96
N THR A 348 -4.34 6.27 14.03
CA THR A 348 -3.98 7.67 14.16
C THR A 348 -3.11 7.85 15.39
N VAL A 349 -2.13 8.76 15.31
CA VAL A 349 -1.20 9.09 16.41
C VAL A 349 -1.06 10.59 16.48
N THR A 350 -1.10 11.13 17.67
CA THR A 350 -0.86 12.55 17.96
C THR A 350 0.07 12.70 19.14
N ALA A 351 0.90 13.73 19.10
CA ALA A 351 1.80 14.12 20.18
C ALA A 351 1.95 15.65 20.17
N PRO A 352 2.43 16.27 21.25
CA PRO A 352 2.80 17.70 21.24
C PRO A 352 3.85 17.96 20.15
N ALA A 353 3.75 19.11 19.46
CA ALA A 353 4.77 19.48 18.47
C ALA A 353 6.14 19.69 19.11
N ASP A 354 6.17 20.22 20.35
CA ASP A 354 7.37 20.55 21.11
C ASP A 354 7.31 19.96 22.52
N ALA A 355 8.47 19.59 23.05
CA ALA A 355 8.66 19.16 24.42
C ALA A 355 10.00 19.67 24.96
N TYR A 356 10.16 19.62 26.28
CA TYR A 356 11.43 19.98 26.91
C TYR A 356 12.17 18.73 27.37
N LEU A 357 13.50 18.78 27.28
CA LEU A 357 14.38 17.71 27.74
C LEU A 357 14.05 17.34 29.22
N GLY A 358 13.93 16.05 29.49
CA GLY A 358 13.57 15.51 30.79
C GLY A 358 12.11 15.66 31.19
N SER A 359 11.26 16.22 30.30
CA SER A 359 9.80 16.28 30.53
C SER A 359 9.10 15.12 29.84
N PRO A 360 8.04 14.53 30.46
CA PRO A 360 7.29 13.47 29.83
C PRO A 360 6.50 13.99 28.62
N VAL A 361 6.53 13.23 27.54
CA VAL A 361 5.74 13.40 26.33
C VAL A 361 4.55 12.44 26.40
N THR A 362 3.34 12.96 26.28
CA THR A 362 2.14 12.14 26.16
C THR A 362 1.82 11.95 24.67
N VAL A 363 1.76 10.69 24.25
CA VAL A 363 1.37 10.29 22.90
C VAL A 363 -0.01 9.62 22.98
N GLU A 364 -0.90 10.05 22.12
CA GLU A 364 -2.28 9.57 22.05
C GLU A 364 -2.62 9.11 20.66
N GLY A 365 -3.61 8.24 20.54
CA GLY A 365 -4.07 7.81 19.24
C GLY A 365 -5.31 6.95 19.31
N ARG A 366 -5.73 6.49 18.15
CA ARG A 366 -6.91 5.64 18.02
C ARG A 366 -6.74 4.65 16.86
N LEU A 367 -7.16 3.41 17.12
CA LEU A 367 -7.25 2.35 16.12
C LEU A 367 -8.74 2.09 15.83
N THR A 368 -9.09 2.14 14.55
CA THR A 368 -10.47 1.92 14.08
C THR A 368 -10.49 1.06 12.83
N ARG A 369 -11.65 0.53 12.50
CA ARG A 369 -11.97 0.05 11.15
C ARG A 369 -12.04 1.21 10.18
N ALA A 370 -12.08 0.93 8.88
CA ALA A 370 -12.20 1.95 7.84
C ALA A 370 -13.49 2.79 7.97
N ASP A 371 -14.58 2.19 8.47
CA ASP A 371 -15.87 2.83 8.74
C ASP A 371 -15.90 3.66 10.04
N GLY A 372 -14.80 3.67 10.81
CA GLY A 372 -14.65 4.42 12.06
C GLY A 372 -15.02 3.67 13.33
N GLU A 373 -15.52 2.42 13.23
CA GLU A 373 -15.79 1.58 14.40
C GLU A 373 -14.48 1.24 15.15
N ALA A 374 -14.54 1.23 16.47
CA ALA A 374 -13.39 1.04 17.33
C ALA A 374 -12.82 -0.39 17.26
N LEU A 375 -11.50 -0.51 17.16
CA LEU A 375 -10.77 -1.77 17.37
C LEU A 375 -10.11 -1.74 18.75
N GLY A 376 -10.88 -2.18 19.74
CA GLY A 376 -10.46 -2.18 21.15
C GLY A 376 -9.68 -3.41 21.55
N LEU A 377 -8.92 -3.28 22.67
CA LEU A 377 -8.14 -4.35 23.29
C LEU A 377 -7.08 -4.98 22.36
N LYS A 378 -6.55 -4.20 21.43
CA LYS A 378 -5.53 -4.65 20.49
C LYS A 378 -4.14 -4.24 21.00
N PRO A 379 -3.16 -5.17 21.06
CA PRO A 379 -1.79 -4.83 21.39
C PRO A 379 -1.16 -4.00 20.27
N LEU A 380 -0.36 -3.01 20.63
CA LEU A 380 0.34 -2.14 19.69
C LEU A 380 1.85 -2.28 19.89
N THR A 381 2.57 -2.30 18.79
CA THR A 381 4.04 -2.18 18.79
C THR A 381 4.40 -0.72 18.63
N VAL A 382 5.16 -0.17 19.57
CA VAL A 382 5.60 1.22 19.53
C VAL A 382 7.13 1.27 19.50
N ILE A 383 7.67 2.02 18.55
CA ILE A 383 9.11 2.23 18.40
C ILE A 383 9.39 3.74 18.44
N GLN A 384 10.20 4.15 19.40
CA GLN A 384 10.76 5.49 19.47
C GLN A 384 12.04 5.54 18.61
N TYR A 385 12.15 6.56 17.76
CA TYR A 385 13.36 6.89 17.02
C TYR A 385 13.93 8.20 17.56
N LEU A 386 15.18 8.17 17.96
CA LEU A 386 15.96 9.33 18.40
C LEU A 386 16.89 9.81 17.28
N PRO A 387 17.42 11.04 17.32
CA PRO A 387 18.44 11.51 16.41
C PRO A 387 19.61 10.51 16.29
N GLY A 388 20.07 10.27 15.05
CA GLY A 388 21.06 9.23 14.77
C GLY A 388 20.46 7.84 14.55
N TRP A 389 19.10 7.74 14.45
CA TRP A 389 18.36 6.51 14.19
C TRP A 389 18.46 5.44 15.29
N THR A 390 18.78 5.87 16.53
CA THR A 390 18.69 4.99 17.69
C THR A 390 17.24 4.61 17.93
N LYS A 391 16.96 3.30 18.07
CA LYS A 391 15.62 2.73 18.24
C LYS A 391 15.43 2.24 19.67
N SER A 392 14.32 2.60 20.27
CA SER A 392 13.91 2.08 21.57
C SER A 392 12.44 1.61 21.53
N PRO A 393 12.15 0.35 21.89
CA PRO A 393 10.78 -0.13 21.95
C PRO A 393 10.08 0.40 23.23
N ILE A 394 8.82 0.82 23.06
CA ILE A 394 7.92 1.13 24.19
C ILE A 394 6.91 -0.02 24.28
N THR A 395 6.94 -0.75 25.40
CA THR A 395 6.16 -1.99 25.57
C THR A 395 4.87 -1.76 26.35
N GLY A 396 3.92 -2.69 26.21
CA GLY A 396 2.69 -2.72 26.99
C GLY A 396 1.59 -1.75 26.54
N VAL A 397 1.72 -1.18 25.35
CA VAL A 397 0.68 -0.30 24.80
C VAL A 397 -0.43 -1.15 24.18
N THR A 398 -1.68 -0.89 24.60
CA THR A 398 -2.87 -1.61 24.12
C THR A 398 -4.02 -0.62 23.96
N THR A 399 -4.85 -0.78 22.94
CA THR A 399 -6.04 0.05 22.77
C THR A 399 -7.09 -0.24 23.85
N ARG A 400 -7.79 0.79 24.32
CA ARG A 400 -8.98 0.66 25.15
C ARG A 400 -10.16 0.11 24.35
N GLN A 401 -11.27 -0.22 25.00
CA GLN A 401 -12.46 -0.72 24.29
C GLN A 401 -13.00 0.22 23.21
N ASP A 402 -12.82 1.52 23.37
CA ASP A 402 -13.19 2.55 22.38
C ASP A 402 -12.15 2.75 21.26
N GLY A 403 -11.14 1.89 21.21
CA GLY A 403 -10.04 1.96 20.25
C GLY A 403 -8.97 2.99 20.55
N THR A 404 -9.12 3.84 21.58
CA THR A 404 -8.11 4.83 21.95
C THR A 404 -6.94 4.19 22.68
N PHE A 405 -5.77 4.81 22.59
CA PHE A 405 -4.61 4.47 23.40
C PHE A 405 -3.86 5.73 23.81
N THR A 406 -3.12 5.62 24.88
CA THR A 406 -2.20 6.67 25.34
C THR A 406 -1.03 6.03 26.06
N PHE A 407 0.13 6.63 25.91
CA PHE A 407 1.32 6.29 26.68
C PHE A 407 2.13 7.56 26.96
N GLN A 408 3.01 7.46 27.94
CA GLN A 408 3.97 8.53 28.27
C GLN A 408 5.38 8.00 28.07
N ASP A 409 6.23 8.87 27.56
CA ASP A 409 7.65 8.61 27.37
C ASP A 409 8.45 9.85 27.78
N THR A 410 9.66 9.63 28.30
CA THR A 410 10.61 10.71 28.55
C THR A 410 11.87 10.42 27.73
N PRO A 411 12.02 11.07 26.56
CA PRO A 411 13.13 10.79 25.65
C PRO A 411 14.49 11.03 26.33
N VAL A 412 15.36 10.02 26.23
CA VAL A 412 16.73 10.08 26.74
C VAL A 412 17.70 10.03 25.56
N PHE A 413 18.50 11.07 25.41
CA PHE A 413 19.48 11.19 24.34
C PHE A 413 20.87 10.81 24.87
N GLU A 414 21.55 9.90 24.16
CA GLU A 414 22.88 9.41 24.57
C GLU A 414 24.02 10.35 24.15
N LEU A 415 23.80 11.19 23.14
CA LEU A 415 24.83 12.05 22.55
C LEU A 415 24.42 13.53 22.53
N PRO A 416 25.36 14.47 22.73
CA PRO A 416 25.12 15.90 22.55
C PRO A 416 24.59 16.20 21.13
N PRO A 417 23.69 17.17 20.97
CA PRO A 417 23.29 18.19 21.95
C PRO A 417 22.16 17.77 22.91
N TYR A 418 21.84 16.47 23.02
CA TYR A 418 20.77 15.90 23.88
C TYR A 418 19.35 16.41 23.56
N ILE A 419 19.13 16.90 22.35
CA ILE A 419 17.87 17.44 21.84
C ILE A 419 17.67 17.03 20.38
N GLY A 420 16.51 17.26 19.86
CA GLY A 420 16.18 17.03 18.45
C GLY A 420 14.82 16.43 18.24
N GLU A 421 14.57 15.96 17.03
CA GLU A 421 13.32 15.30 16.67
C GLU A 421 13.27 13.87 17.19
N VAL A 422 12.17 13.56 17.87
CA VAL A 422 11.81 12.22 18.32
C VAL A 422 10.60 11.78 17.54
N ILE A 423 10.67 10.62 16.89
CA ILE A 423 9.56 10.08 16.11
C ILE A 423 9.03 8.85 16.86
N TYR A 424 7.74 8.85 17.15
CA TYR A 424 7.01 7.70 17.67
C TYR A 424 6.28 7.02 16.53
N TRP A 425 6.75 5.82 16.15
CA TRP A 425 6.05 4.94 15.23
C TRP A 425 5.22 3.94 15.98
N VAL A 426 3.94 3.90 15.67
CA VAL A 426 2.98 2.96 16.27
C VAL A 426 2.48 2.04 15.17
N PHE A 427 2.52 0.74 15.45
CA PHE A 427 2.09 -0.32 14.55
C PHE A 427 1.03 -1.17 15.22
N TRP A 428 0.07 -1.59 14.43
CA TRP A 428 -0.79 -2.71 14.73
C TRP A 428 -0.60 -3.75 13.62
N ASP A 429 -0.26 -4.99 14.00
CA ASP A 429 0.08 -6.03 13.03
C ASP A 429 -1.15 -6.61 12.31
N GLY A 430 -2.37 -6.19 12.71
CA GLY A 430 -3.61 -6.76 12.22
C GLY A 430 -4.04 -7.98 13.03
N ASP A 431 -5.10 -8.60 12.55
CA ASP A 431 -5.63 -9.89 13.05
C ASP A 431 -6.33 -10.63 11.89
N ASP A 432 -6.97 -11.78 12.18
CA ASP A 432 -7.69 -12.58 11.18
C ASP A 432 -8.88 -11.84 10.53
N SER A 433 -9.23 -10.66 11.03
CA SER A 433 -10.41 -9.89 10.59
C SER A 433 -10.05 -8.58 9.91
N HIS A 434 -8.86 -8.03 10.14
CA HIS A 434 -8.46 -6.70 9.65
C HIS A 434 -6.97 -6.65 9.35
N ARG A 435 -6.63 -5.91 8.29
CA ARG A 435 -5.23 -5.65 7.91
C ARG A 435 -4.52 -4.79 8.95
N ARG A 436 -3.20 -4.96 9.00
CA ARG A 436 -2.28 -4.11 9.75
C ARG A 436 -2.42 -2.63 9.37
N SER A 437 -2.06 -1.75 10.31
CA SER A 437 -1.94 -0.32 10.07
C SER A 437 -0.84 0.30 10.92
N SER A 438 -0.30 1.43 10.48
CA SER A 438 0.72 2.17 11.20
C SER A 438 0.49 3.67 11.08
N ALA A 439 1.02 4.41 12.05
CA ALA A 439 1.05 5.87 12.03
C ALA A 439 2.22 6.37 12.88
N SER A 440 2.63 7.62 12.67
CA SER A 440 3.70 8.23 13.46
C SER A 440 3.36 9.65 13.89
N ALA A 441 4.02 10.10 14.96
CA ALA A 441 4.02 11.48 15.39
C ALA A 441 5.45 11.92 15.71
N THR A 442 5.77 13.17 15.39
CA THR A 442 7.09 13.76 15.63
C THR A 442 6.99 14.83 16.71
N VAL A 443 7.93 14.83 17.63
CA VAL A 443 8.07 15.80 18.72
C VAL A 443 9.44 16.42 18.67
N THR A 444 9.55 17.74 18.66
CA THR A 444 10.82 18.44 18.77
C THR A 444 11.17 18.67 20.24
N VAL A 445 12.21 18.00 20.74
CA VAL A 445 12.69 18.15 22.09
C VAL A 445 13.77 19.23 22.14
N ARG A 446 13.58 20.22 23.04
CA ARG A 446 14.50 21.36 23.23
C ARG A 446 14.88 21.51 24.69
N HIS A 447 15.96 22.27 24.95
CA HIS A 447 16.26 22.74 26.29
C HIS A 447 15.20 23.75 26.75
N ARG A 448 14.94 23.82 28.05
CA ARG A 448 14.12 24.86 28.65
C ARG A 448 14.91 26.14 28.70
N SER A 449 14.29 27.27 28.35
CA SER A 449 14.87 28.58 28.51
C SER A 449 14.18 29.36 29.63
N THR A 450 14.91 30.28 30.24
CA THR A 450 14.43 31.19 31.25
C THR A 450 14.82 32.61 30.85
N LEU A 451 13.84 33.52 30.85
CA LEU A 451 14.04 34.94 30.60
C LEU A 451 13.74 35.67 31.89
N THR A 452 14.59 36.64 32.27
CA THR A 452 14.34 37.54 33.38
C THR A 452 14.27 38.97 32.90
N LEU A 453 13.53 39.83 33.59
CA LEU A 453 13.48 41.26 33.34
C LEU A 453 13.39 41.98 34.68
N ASP A 454 14.29 42.91 34.91
CA ASP A 454 14.36 43.73 36.10
C ASP A 454 14.52 45.20 35.72
N GLY A 455 14.23 46.08 36.67
CA GLY A 455 14.30 47.53 36.49
C GLY A 455 13.85 48.31 37.72
N PRO A 456 13.84 49.64 37.67
CA PRO A 456 13.38 50.46 38.78
C PRO A 456 11.90 50.21 39.08
N GLN A 457 11.49 50.26 40.33
CA GLN A 457 10.09 50.14 40.73
C GLN A 457 9.29 51.43 40.46
N SER A 458 9.98 52.54 40.39
CA SER A 458 9.39 53.84 40.08
C SER A 458 10.25 54.66 39.11
N GLY A 459 9.63 55.55 38.35
CA GLY A 459 10.27 56.43 37.37
C GLY A 459 9.67 57.81 37.36
N VAL A 460 10.33 58.74 36.68
CA VAL A 460 9.87 60.12 36.48
C VAL A 460 9.65 60.38 35.00
N VAL A 461 8.56 61.08 34.66
CA VAL A 461 8.26 61.48 33.27
C VAL A 461 9.44 62.22 32.65
N GLY A 462 9.81 61.86 31.43
CA GLY A 462 10.93 62.45 30.70
C GLY A 462 12.33 61.95 31.11
N THR A 463 12.44 61.10 32.13
CA THR A 463 13.73 60.55 32.57
C THR A 463 13.88 59.13 32.04
N ALA A 464 15.02 58.83 31.41
CA ALA A 464 15.33 57.52 30.89
C ALA A 464 15.44 56.49 32.05
N MET A 465 14.73 55.37 31.87
CA MET A 465 14.78 54.21 32.76
C MET A 465 15.53 53.07 32.07
N GLU A 466 16.46 52.47 32.76
CA GLU A 466 17.18 51.30 32.27
C GLU A 466 16.52 50.02 32.82
N LEU A 467 16.27 49.10 31.91
CA LEU A 467 15.79 47.77 32.22
C LEU A 467 16.83 46.75 31.79
N THR A 468 17.05 45.75 32.63
CA THR A 468 18.10 44.74 32.44
C THR A 468 17.49 43.35 32.61
N GLY A 469 18.10 42.35 32.03
CA GLY A 469 17.70 40.96 32.19
C GLY A 469 18.72 39.96 31.64
N ALA A 470 18.33 38.70 31.71
CA ALA A 470 19.15 37.63 31.16
C ALA A 470 18.27 36.57 30.51
N LEU A 471 18.75 36.04 29.42
CA LEU A 471 18.25 34.82 28.78
C LEU A 471 19.21 33.68 29.05
N THR A 472 18.72 32.58 29.63
CA THR A 472 19.50 31.37 29.92
C THR A 472 18.79 30.15 29.34
N ALA A 473 19.53 29.07 29.11
CA ALA A 473 18.99 27.78 28.71
C ALA A 473 19.69 26.65 29.49
N ASP A 474 18.95 25.57 29.80
CA ASP A 474 19.46 24.48 30.65
C ASP A 474 20.67 23.75 30.04
N GLY A 475 20.86 23.77 28.73
CA GLY A 475 21.96 23.08 28.05
C GLY A 475 23.19 23.95 27.74
N GLY A 476 23.20 25.20 28.18
CA GLY A 476 24.26 26.16 27.92
C GLY A 476 23.74 27.56 27.59
N PRO A 477 24.63 28.50 27.26
CA PRO A 477 24.19 29.84 26.90
C PRO A 477 23.34 29.81 25.63
N PRO A 478 22.30 30.64 25.54
CA PRO A 478 21.50 30.80 24.32
C PRO A 478 22.39 31.27 23.16
N SER A 479 21.92 31.09 21.94
CA SER A 479 22.68 31.54 20.75
C SER A 479 23.05 33.02 20.85
N PRO A 480 24.31 33.37 20.77
CA PRO A 480 24.75 34.78 20.79
C PRO A 480 24.04 35.57 19.69
N GLY A 481 23.54 36.76 20.04
CA GLY A 481 22.78 37.59 19.09
C GLY A 481 21.30 37.26 18.99
N ALA A 482 20.72 36.48 19.91
CA ALA A 482 19.29 36.23 19.99
C ALA A 482 18.53 37.58 20.10
N ASN A 483 17.50 37.75 19.26
CA ASN A 483 16.70 38.98 19.23
C ASN A 483 15.46 38.81 20.12
N LEU A 484 15.33 39.72 21.08
CA LEU A 484 14.17 39.78 21.96
C LEU A 484 13.15 40.77 21.40
N THR A 485 11.87 40.42 21.53
CA THR A 485 10.78 41.35 21.27
C THR A 485 10.35 42.00 22.57
N VAL A 486 10.41 43.32 22.64
CA VAL A 486 9.98 44.11 23.79
C VAL A 486 8.66 44.78 23.47
N ARG A 487 7.69 44.63 24.35
CA ARG A 487 6.38 45.33 24.30
C ARG A 487 6.17 46.12 25.57
N ARG A 488 5.60 47.34 25.40
CA ARG A 488 5.24 48.23 26.50
C ARG A 488 3.76 48.54 26.42
N SER A 489 3.06 48.48 27.54
CA SER A 489 1.73 49.08 27.73
C SER A 489 1.73 50.06 28.87
N VAL A 490 0.92 51.09 28.77
CA VAL A 490 0.80 52.16 29.79
C VAL A 490 -0.63 52.23 30.26
N SER A 491 -0.86 52.20 31.59
CA SER A 491 -2.17 52.40 32.20
C SER A 491 -2.18 53.72 32.97
N VAL A 492 -3.19 54.54 32.69
CA VAL A 492 -3.42 55.81 33.40
C VAL A 492 -4.80 55.73 34.05
N GLY A 493 -4.83 55.66 35.38
CA GLY A 493 -6.05 55.35 36.12
C GLY A 493 -6.56 53.95 35.69
N ASP A 494 -7.85 53.84 35.39
CA ASP A 494 -8.50 52.58 34.94
C ASP A 494 -8.36 52.32 33.43
N LEU A 495 -7.72 53.21 32.68
CA LEU A 495 -7.54 53.11 31.24
C LEU A 495 -6.24 52.36 30.93
N VAL A 496 -6.36 51.23 30.23
CA VAL A 496 -5.20 50.47 29.71
C VAL A 496 -4.94 50.90 28.28
N GLY A 497 -3.75 51.47 28.04
CA GLY A 497 -3.31 51.86 26.70
C GLY A 497 -2.96 50.63 25.83
N LYS A 498 -2.94 50.83 24.51
CA LYS A 498 -2.53 49.78 23.55
C LYS A 498 -1.07 49.41 23.80
N SER A 499 -0.78 48.10 23.67
CA SER A 499 0.58 47.62 23.68
C SER A 499 1.37 48.12 22.45
N VAL A 500 2.53 48.69 22.69
CA VAL A 500 3.46 49.20 21.66
C VAL A 500 4.72 48.34 21.63
N LYS A 501 5.15 47.98 20.44
CA LYS A 501 6.44 47.27 20.25
C LYS A 501 7.57 48.31 20.28
N LEU A 502 8.55 48.08 21.16
CA LEU A 502 9.79 48.84 21.22
C LEU A 502 10.83 48.28 20.23
N PRO A 503 11.94 48.99 19.97
CA PRO A 503 13.05 48.42 19.18
C PRO A 503 13.49 47.06 19.71
N PRO A 504 13.88 46.13 18.82
CA PRO A 504 14.36 44.82 19.25
C PRO A 504 15.63 44.95 20.08
N VAL A 505 15.79 44.06 21.06
CA VAL A 505 16.94 44.03 21.94
C VAL A 505 17.74 42.75 21.64
N THR A 506 19.06 42.88 21.49
CA THR A 506 19.95 41.75 21.21
C THR A 506 20.60 41.27 22.50
N VAL A 507 20.62 39.94 22.68
CA VAL A 507 21.27 39.32 23.84
C VAL A 507 22.79 39.27 23.64
N ASN A 508 23.54 39.65 24.67
CA ASN A 508 24.98 39.59 24.71
C ASN A 508 25.52 38.15 24.76
N ALA A 509 26.80 37.96 24.57
CA ALA A 509 27.45 36.65 24.60
C ALA A 509 27.33 35.94 25.96
N ASP A 510 27.20 36.70 27.05
CA ASP A 510 27.02 36.17 28.42
C ASP A 510 25.53 35.91 28.77
N GLY A 511 24.62 36.14 27.83
CA GLY A 511 23.16 35.96 28.02
C GLY A 511 22.48 37.20 28.59
N SER A 512 23.17 38.27 28.97
CA SER A 512 22.60 39.49 29.47
C SER A 512 22.01 40.34 28.36
N TYR A 513 21.09 41.20 28.71
CA TYR A 513 20.58 42.24 27.82
C TYR A 513 20.12 43.49 28.61
N THR A 514 20.15 44.64 27.96
CA THR A 514 19.68 45.89 28.52
C THR A 514 18.98 46.74 27.46
N PHE A 515 18.02 47.52 27.88
CA PHE A 515 17.39 48.55 27.05
C PHE A 515 16.92 49.74 27.91
N THR A 516 16.76 50.87 27.28
CA THR A 516 16.27 52.10 27.93
C THR A 516 14.93 52.51 27.34
N ASP A 517 14.05 53.03 28.19
CA ASP A 517 12.81 53.66 27.76
C ASP A 517 12.60 54.97 28.52
N THR A 518 12.07 55.98 27.83
CA THR A 518 11.79 57.28 28.43
C THR A 518 10.27 57.48 28.47
N PRO A 519 9.66 57.46 29.66
CA PRO A 519 8.22 57.56 29.79
C PRO A 519 7.73 58.99 29.44
N ALA A 520 6.70 59.08 28.58
CA ALA A 520 6.14 60.34 28.12
C ALA A 520 5.00 60.85 29.02
N VAL A 521 4.40 60.02 29.81
CA VAL A 521 3.25 60.37 30.69
C VAL A 521 3.35 59.62 32.01
N ALA A 522 2.76 60.16 33.08
CA ALA A 522 2.63 59.46 34.34
C ALA A 522 1.64 58.27 34.22
N GLY A 523 1.92 57.18 34.93
CA GLY A 523 1.08 55.98 34.91
C GLY A 523 1.85 54.70 35.20
N ARG A 524 1.15 53.56 35.12
CA ARG A 524 1.75 52.24 35.29
C ARG A 524 2.26 51.75 33.93
N TYR A 525 3.56 51.55 33.80
CA TYR A 525 4.22 51.00 32.65
C TYR A 525 4.42 49.50 32.88
N SER A 526 3.92 48.68 31.95
CA SER A 526 4.14 47.21 31.97
C SER A 526 4.96 46.83 30.73
N TYR A 527 6.09 46.23 30.98
CA TYR A 527 7.00 45.71 29.95
C TYR A 527 6.86 44.21 29.87
N LEU A 528 6.79 43.68 28.66
CA LEU A 528 6.88 42.26 28.36
C LEU A 528 8.01 42.04 27.35
N VAL A 529 8.99 41.26 27.74
CA VAL A 529 10.08 40.82 26.88
C VAL A 529 9.82 39.36 26.53
N SER A 530 9.88 39.02 25.27
CA SER A 530 9.66 37.65 24.79
C SER A 530 10.74 37.23 23.79
N TRP A 531 11.12 35.98 23.87
CA TRP A 531 11.99 35.28 22.93
C TRP A 531 11.25 34.11 22.33
N SER A 532 11.30 33.93 21.01
CA SER A 532 10.56 32.89 20.31
C SER A 532 11.20 31.50 20.40
N GLY A 533 12.40 31.41 21.01
CA GLY A 533 13.21 30.21 20.96
C GLY A 533 13.99 30.06 19.64
N ASP A 534 14.79 29.03 19.58
CA ASP A 534 15.55 28.60 18.40
C ASP A 534 15.56 27.06 18.28
N GLY A 535 16.44 26.52 17.44
CA GLY A 535 16.58 25.05 17.30
C GLY A 535 17.13 24.35 18.55
N PHE A 536 17.72 25.10 19.51
CA PHE A 536 18.35 24.56 20.71
C PHE A 536 17.45 24.68 21.95
N ALA A 537 16.80 25.83 22.17
CA ALA A 537 16.00 26.09 23.36
C ALA A 537 14.62 26.67 22.99
N GLY A 538 13.63 26.37 23.81
CA GLY A 538 12.25 26.78 23.61
C GLY A 538 11.99 28.26 23.93
N PRO A 539 10.77 28.78 23.68
CA PRO A 539 10.42 30.15 23.91
C PRO A 539 10.41 30.50 25.41
N ALA A 540 10.63 31.79 25.73
CA ALA A 540 10.53 32.32 27.08
C ALA A 540 10.01 33.74 27.09
N GLU A 541 9.40 34.17 28.21
CA GLU A 541 8.93 35.53 28.40
C GLU A 541 9.15 36.00 29.86
N ALA A 542 9.31 37.31 30.02
CA ALA A 542 9.41 37.93 31.33
C ALA A 542 8.74 39.31 31.31
N GLY A 543 8.16 39.66 32.42
CA GLY A 543 7.48 40.94 32.58
C GLY A 543 7.99 41.74 33.77
N HIS A 544 7.95 43.10 33.66
CA HIS A 544 8.27 44.02 34.75
C HIS A 544 7.32 45.21 34.72
N GLN A 545 7.01 45.77 35.88
CA GLN A 545 6.11 46.91 36.01
C GLN A 545 6.80 48.07 36.74
N ILE A 546 6.62 49.28 36.24
CA ILE A 546 7.20 50.49 36.80
C ILE A 546 6.09 51.52 37.00
N MET A 547 6.03 52.16 38.16
CA MET A 547 5.13 53.29 38.42
C MET A 547 5.84 54.58 38.08
N VAL A 548 5.37 55.31 37.08
CA VAL A 548 5.92 56.61 36.63
C VAL A 548 5.10 57.75 37.19
N GLN A 549 5.79 58.68 37.79
CA GLN A 549 5.19 59.90 38.42
C GLN A 549 5.63 61.17 37.72
#